data_b00eaca562205da8e6ccb1a8d031060b
#
_entry.id   b00eaca562205da8e6ccb1a8d031060b
#
_cell.length_a   1.000
_cell.length_b   1.000
_cell.length_c   1.000
_cell.angle_alpha   90.00
_cell.angle_beta   90.00
_cell.angle_gamma   90.00
#
_symmetry.space_group_name_H-M   'P 1'
#
loop_
_entity.id
_entity.type
_entity.pdbx_description
1 polymer ?
#
loop_
_entity_poly.entity_id
_entity_poly.type
_entity_poly.pdbx_seq_one_letter_code
_entity_poly.pdbx_strand_id
1 'polypeptide(L)'
;MKKFNFIYGAVAAVALIFASCSNEQPKFDDADAFVAFTKSAVSIDEIGGSVEVPVLLTSLGGLEEVEGVSVGTVGISVDPSSTAVKGVHYEIEGTGNLCFTKDAPTQSIKVKILDNDQFTGDVKLVLTFNNVIGKFSEGKNNTCTITIVDDEHPLGFLLGSYACQGESNFGGTVEDVITIVKDEKDINTVWIGNMVPGGTSKYVYGIVNEDKTEIKIPVGQTIATSSSYPSILLHGFAYPEYDEIETGGNITAHIVEEDGQIYIVIQDFYGSHVFDASGAELGWIELLLGSVWTKQ
;
A
#
# COMPACT_ATOMS: atom_id res chain seq x y z
N MET A 1 -7.31 -50.53 -53.07
CA MET A 1 -8.11 -49.41 -53.51
C MET A 1 -9.18 -49.09 -52.49
N LYS A 2 -8.94 -48.21 -51.53
CA LYS A 2 -9.92 -47.55 -50.65
C LYS A 2 -9.16 -46.62 -49.67
N LYS A 3 -8.67 -45.53 -50.15
CA LYS A 3 -8.09 -44.45 -49.33
C LYS A 3 -8.21 -43.10 -50.14
N PHE A 4 -9.43 -42.58 -50.27
CA PHE A 4 -9.53 -41.22 -50.89
C PHE A 4 -10.76 -40.41 -50.48
N ASN A 5 -11.59 -40.88 -49.50
CA ASN A 5 -12.82 -40.17 -49.16
C ASN A 5 -12.84 -39.48 -47.79
N PHE A 6 -11.66 -39.25 -47.17
CA PHE A 6 -11.64 -38.62 -45.84
C PHE A 6 -11.15 -37.17 -45.82
N ILE A 7 -10.68 -36.65 -46.95
CA ILE A 7 -10.08 -35.31 -47.03
C ILE A 7 -11.10 -34.22 -47.38
N TYR A 8 -12.19 -34.58 -48.04
CA TYR A 8 -13.21 -33.59 -48.44
C TYR A 8 -14.24 -33.26 -47.38
N GLY A 9 -14.38 -34.05 -46.32
CA GLY A 9 -15.26 -33.76 -45.20
C GLY A 9 -14.71 -32.77 -44.19
N ALA A 10 -13.38 -32.66 -44.09
CA ALA A 10 -12.72 -31.78 -43.12
C ALA A 10 -12.60 -30.33 -43.61
N VAL A 11 -12.60 -30.10 -44.91
CA VAL A 11 -12.48 -28.74 -45.50
C VAL A 11 -13.82 -28.01 -45.50
N ALA A 12 -14.94 -28.72 -45.54
CA ALA A 12 -16.28 -28.12 -45.48
C ALA A 12 -16.71 -27.69 -44.07
N ALA A 13 -16.13 -28.31 -43.01
CA ALA A 13 -16.43 -27.93 -41.63
C ALA A 13 -15.67 -26.71 -41.14
N VAL A 14 -14.53 -26.35 -41.74
CA VAL A 14 -13.74 -25.16 -41.37
C VAL A 14 -14.29 -23.88 -42.03
N ALA A 15 -15.00 -23.98 -43.14
CA ALA A 15 -15.55 -22.82 -43.87
C ALA A 15 -16.81 -22.21 -43.22
N LEU A 16 -17.42 -22.89 -42.22
CA LEU A 16 -18.64 -22.41 -41.53
C LEU A 16 -18.39 -21.64 -40.23
N ILE A 17 -17.13 -21.52 -39.79
CA ILE A 17 -16.80 -20.81 -38.54
C ILE A 17 -16.50 -19.32 -38.78
N PHE A 18 -16.34 -18.88 -40.00
CA PHE A 18 -16.02 -17.47 -40.34
C PHE A 18 -17.22 -16.61 -40.77
N ALA A 19 -18.44 -17.12 -40.68
CA ALA A 19 -19.62 -16.38 -41.15
C ALA A 19 -20.45 -15.73 -40.05
N SER A 20 -19.89 -15.57 -38.82
CA SER A 20 -20.57 -14.90 -37.72
C SER A 20 -19.70 -13.84 -37.04
N CYS A 21 -19.00 -13.05 -37.84
CA CYS A 21 -18.63 -11.71 -37.43
C CYS A 21 -19.60 -10.75 -38.10
N SER A 22 -20.64 -10.34 -37.42
CA SER A 22 -21.36 -9.15 -37.80
C SER A 22 -20.37 -8.00 -37.78
N ASN A 23 -20.06 -7.43 -38.94
CA ASN A 23 -19.25 -6.22 -39.08
C ASN A 23 -19.99 -4.95 -38.62
N GLU A 24 -20.93 -5.07 -37.74
CA GLU A 24 -21.50 -3.92 -37.05
C GLU A 24 -20.53 -3.50 -35.99
N GLN A 25 -19.78 -2.46 -36.28
CA GLN A 25 -19.07 -1.72 -35.25
C GLN A 25 -20.11 -1.29 -34.19
N PRO A 26 -19.85 -1.47 -32.88
CA PRO A 26 -20.76 -0.97 -31.88
C PRO A 26 -20.98 0.52 -32.14
N LYS A 27 -22.22 0.89 -32.44
CA LYS A 27 -22.63 2.29 -32.54
C LYS A 27 -22.76 2.80 -31.13
N PHE A 28 -21.83 3.67 -30.74
CA PHE A 28 -21.97 4.46 -29.55
C PHE A 28 -22.90 5.64 -29.91
N ASP A 29 -23.97 5.82 -29.18
CA ASP A 29 -24.82 7.00 -29.26
C ASP A 29 -24.61 7.87 -28.01
N ASP A 30 -25.33 9.00 -27.91
CA ASP A 30 -25.20 9.91 -26.75
C ASP A 30 -25.58 9.26 -25.42
N ALA A 31 -26.32 8.12 -25.45
CA ALA A 31 -26.63 7.32 -24.28
C ALA A 31 -25.40 6.63 -23.68
N ASP A 32 -24.30 6.52 -24.44
CA ASP A 32 -23.05 5.91 -23.99
C ASP A 32 -22.11 6.94 -23.31
N ALA A 33 -22.54 8.18 -23.18
CA ALA A 33 -21.80 9.17 -22.42
C ALA A 33 -21.85 8.87 -20.93
N PHE A 34 -20.71 9.01 -20.24
CA PHE A 34 -20.64 8.79 -18.80
C PHE A 34 -19.64 9.73 -18.11
N VAL A 35 -19.90 9.97 -16.84
CA VAL A 35 -19.01 10.71 -15.93
C VAL A 35 -18.32 9.76 -14.96
N ALA A 36 -17.02 9.97 -14.72
CA ALA A 36 -16.23 9.14 -13.82
C ALA A 36 -15.11 9.94 -13.16
N PHE A 37 -14.72 9.55 -11.96
CA PHE A 37 -13.45 9.99 -11.41
C PHE A 37 -12.29 9.42 -12.23
N THR A 38 -11.26 10.22 -12.48
CA THR A 38 -10.07 9.77 -13.22
C THR A 38 -9.17 8.88 -12.38
N LYS A 39 -9.31 8.93 -11.05
CA LYS A 39 -8.61 8.11 -10.07
C LYS A 39 -9.59 7.55 -9.06
N SER A 40 -9.44 6.29 -8.67
CA SER A 40 -10.25 5.65 -7.63
C SER A 40 -9.69 5.88 -6.22
N ALA A 41 -8.39 6.22 -6.12
CA ALA A 41 -7.73 6.48 -4.84
C ALA A 41 -6.62 7.53 -4.99
N VAL A 42 -6.43 8.31 -3.93
CA VAL A 42 -5.37 9.30 -3.75
C VAL A 42 -4.91 9.22 -2.31
N SER A 43 -3.62 9.43 -2.04
CA SER A 43 -3.07 9.59 -0.69
C SER A 43 -2.43 10.97 -0.58
N ILE A 44 -2.58 11.61 0.57
CA ILE A 44 -2.00 12.92 0.89
C ILE A 44 -1.70 12.98 2.38
N ASP A 45 -0.57 13.59 2.73
CA ASP A 45 -0.20 13.81 4.12
C ASP A 45 -1.08 14.92 4.72
N GLU A 46 -1.36 14.85 6.02
CA GLU A 46 -2.26 15.79 6.72
C GLU A 46 -1.78 17.24 6.62
N ILE A 47 -0.48 17.47 6.65
CA ILE A 47 0.13 18.79 6.43
C ILE A 47 0.01 19.31 4.99
N GLY A 48 -0.53 18.53 4.06
CA GLY A 48 -0.36 18.71 2.61
C GLY A 48 -1.22 19.74 1.90
N GLY A 49 -2.00 20.56 2.57
CA GLY A 49 -2.73 21.70 1.99
C GLY A 49 -3.98 21.34 1.19
N SER A 50 -3.90 21.02 -0.09
CA SER A 50 -5.10 20.74 -0.92
C SER A 50 -4.84 19.65 -1.95
N VAL A 51 -5.84 18.84 -2.20
CA VAL A 51 -5.85 17.83 -3.25
C VAL A 51 -6.96 18.12 -4.27
N GLU A 52 -6.65 18.00 -5.55
CA GLU A 52 -7.61 18.09 -6.64
C GLU A 52 -7.93 16.69 -7.17
N VAL A 53 -9.21 16.37 -7.20
CA VAL A 53 -9.72 15.10 -7.72
C VAL A 53 -10.44 15.36 -9.03
N PRO A 54 -9.85 15.00 -10.18
CA PRO A 54 -10.44 15.25 -11.47
C PRO A 54 -11.60 14.28 -11.76
N VAL A 55 -12.65 14.84 -12.36
CA VAL A 55 -13.83 14.14 -12.87
C VAL A 55 -13.92 14.38 -14.37
N LEU A 56 -14.04 13.33 -15.15
CA LEU A 56 -14.09 13.39 -16.62
C LEU A 56 -15.47 12.97 -17.10
N LEU A 57 -16.05 13.79 -17.95
CA LEU A 57 -17.20 13.44 -18.78
C LEU A 57 -16.69 12.92 -20.13
N THR A 58 -16.99 11.66 -20.43
CA THR A 58 -16.60 10.99 -21.67
C THR A 58 -17.83 10.75 -22.55
N SER A 59 -17.71 11.08 -23.85
CA SER A 59 -18.68 10.73 -24.88
C SER A 59 -17.97 10.38 -26.17
N LEU A 60 -18.35 9.27 -26.79
CA LEU A 60 -17.78 8.82 -28.06
C LEU A 60 -18.51 9.42 -29.28
N GLY A 61 -19.77 9.83 -29.12
CA GLY A 61 -20.58 10.47 -30.17
C GLY A 61 -20.37 11.98 -30.29
N GLY A 62 -19.58 12.57 -29.39
CA GLY A 62 -19.51 14.02 -29.18
C GLY A 62 -20.65 14.54 -28.33
N LEU A 63 -20.42 15.63 -27.63
CA LEU A 63 -21.43 16.29 -26.82
C LEU A 63 -22.18 17.27 -27.72
N GLU A 64 -23.48 17.04 -27.96
CA GLU A 64 -24.33 17.99 -28.68
C GLU A 64 -24.62 19.20 -27.78
N GLU A 65 -23.98 20.31 -28.05
CA GLU A 65 -24.28 21.54 -27.35
C GLU A 65 -24.04 22.81 -28.16
N VAL A 66 -24.63 23.86 -27.67
CA VAL A 66 -24.34 25.24 -28.06
C VAL A 66 -23.10 25.68 -27.26
N GLU A 67 -22.11 26.29 -27.95
CA GLU A 67 -20.87 26.77 -27.35
C GLU A 67 -21.13 27.58 -26.07
N GLY A 68 -20.45 27.19 -24.97
CA GLY A 68 -20.59 27.81 -23.65
C GLY A 68 -21.83 27.44 -22.84
N VAL A 69 -22.69 26.54 -23.34
CA VAL A 69 -23.85 26.04 -22.59
C VAL A 69 -23.47 24.75 -21.84
N SER A 70 -23.99 24.59 -20.63
CA SER A 70 -23.75 23.38 -19.83
C SER A 70 -24.34 22.13 -20.50
N VAL A 71 -23.50 21.10 -20.67
CA VAL A 71 -23.91 19.75 -21.08
C VAL A 71 -24.65 19.06 -19.95
N GLY A 72 -24.25 19.37 -18.71
CA GLY A 72 -24.84 18.85 -17.50
C GLY A 72 -24.02 19.18 -16.27
N THR A 73 -24.56 18.75 -15.14
CA THR A 73 -23.94 18.97 -13.82
C THR A 73 -23.88 17.68 -13.03
N VAL A 74 -22.87 17.58 -12.18
CA VAL A 74 -22.68 16.46 -11.26
C VAL A 74 -22.46 17.01 -9.86
N GLY A 75 -23.26 16.59 -8.91
CA GLY A 75 -23.04 16.84 -7.50
C GLY A 75 -22.05 15.81 -6.92
N ILE A 76 -21.19 16.28 -6.04
CA ILE A 76 -20.27 15.44 -5.27
C ILE A 76 -20.73 15.45 -3.82
N SER A 77 -20.81 14.28 -3.21
CA SER A 77 -21.08 14.10 -1.79
C SER A 77 -20.03 13.22 -1.13
N VAL A 78 -20.03 13.24 0.17
CA VAL A 78 -19.21 12.37 1.00
C VAL A 78 -20.01 11.13 1.33
N ASP A 79 -19.43 9.97 1.01
CA ASP A 79 -20.03 8.67 1.33
C ASP A 79 -20.01 8.43 2.86
N PRO A 80 -21.07 7.84 3.44
CA PRO A 80 -21.13 7.53 4.88
C PRO A 80 -20.05 6.57 5.39
N SER A 81 -19.35 5.86 4.52
CA SER A 81 -18.19 5.00 4.89
C SER A 81 -16.92 5.80 5.18
N SER A 82 -16.94 7.13 4.95
CA SER A 82 -15.80 8.00 5.27
C SER A 82 -15.53 8.02 6.78
N THR A 83 -14.25 7.91 7.16
CA THR A 83 -13.80 8.10 8.54
C THR A 83 -13.31 9.53 8.79
N ALA A 84 -12.92 10.26 7.72
CA ALA A 84 -12.55 11.66 7.80
C ALA A 84 -13.74 12.55 8.20
N VAL A 85 -13.52 13.50 9.10
CA VAL A 85 -14.54 14.42 9.64
C VAL A 85 -14.35 15.80 9.06
N LYS A 86 -15.43 16.34 8.46
CA LYS A 86 -15.44 17.71 7.92
C LYS A 86 -15.18 18.74 9.01
N GLY A 87 -14.30 19.69 8.74
CA GLY A 87 -13.89 20.75 9.69
C GLY A 87 -12.83 20.30 10.70
N VAL A 88 -12.44 19.01 10.67
CA VAL A 88 -11.33 18.46 11.47
C VAL A 88 -10.21 18.05 10.53
N HIS A 89 -10.49 17.17 9.56
CA HIS A 89 -9.49 16.61 8.65
C HIS A 89 -9.55 17.24 7.25
N TYR A 90 -10.72 17.80 6.85
CA TYR A 90 -10.87 18.35 5.52
C TYR A 90 -11.99 19.41 5.41
N GLU A 91 -11.91 20.20 4.33
CA GLU A 91 -12.99 21.02 3.80
C GLU A 91 -13.08 20.85 2.29
N ILE A 92 -14.32 20.80 1.75
CA ILE A 92 -14.53 20.81 0.29
C ILE A 92 -14.65 22.27 -0.15
N GLU A 93 -13.80 22.69 -1.09
CA GLU A 93 -13.86 24.04 -1.65
C GLU A 93 -15.00 24.15 -2.68
N GLY A 94 -15.75 25.25 -2.62
CA GLY A 94 -16.87 25.52 -3.52
C GLY A 94 -18.16 24.85 -3.12
N THR A 95 -19.06 24.64 -4.11
CA THR A 95 -20.42 24.11 -3.88
C THR A 95 -20.51 22.60 -3.92
N GLY A 96 -19.44 21.91 -4.30
CA GLY A 96 -19.45 20.47 -4.58
C GLY A 96 -20.18 20.09 -5.87
N ASN A 97 -20.60 21.08 -6.69
CA ASN A 97 -21.23 20.84 -7.98
C ASN A 97 -20.25 21.13 -9.13
N LEU A 98 -20.10 20.17 -10.02
CA LEU A 98 -19.26 20.27 -11.22
C LEU A 98 -20.17 20.53 -12.44
N CYS A 99 -19.84 21.57 -13.21
CA CYS A 99 -20.58 21.94 -14.40
C CYS A 99 -19.73 21.62 -15.64
N PHE A 100 -20.21 20.74 -16.50
CA PHE A 100 -19.52 20.29 -17.71
C PHE A 100 -20.01 21.05 -18.92
N THR A 101 -19.07 21.50 -19.75
CA THR A 101 -19.34 22.05 -21.07
C THR A 101 -18.57 21.26 -22.11
N LYS A 102 -18.86 21.48 -23.39
CA LYS A 102 -18.14 20.84 -24.50
C LYS A 102 -16.65 21.16 -24.46
N ASP A 103 -16.31 22.41 -24.15
CA ASP A 103 -14.93 22.89 -24.10
C ASP A 103 -14.23 22.56 -22.76
N ALA A 104 -15.00 22.15 -21.74
CA ALA A 104 -14.51 21.77 -20.41
C ALA A 104 -15.10 20.42 -19.95
N PRO A 105 -14.73 19.31 -20.60
CA PRO A 105 -15.22 17.97 -20.25
C PRO A 105 -14.55 17.41 -18.98
N THR A 106 -13.50 18.05 -18.51
CA THR A 106 -12.84 17.71 -17.24
C THR A 106 -13.07 18.82 -16.24
N GLN A 107 -13.54 18.44 -15.06
CA GLN A 107 -13.71 19.32 -13.91
C GLN A 107 -12.98 18.69 -12.71
N SER A 108 -12.70 19.47 -11.68
CA SER A 108 -12.08 18.93 -10.47
C SER A 108 -12.84 19.36 -9.23
N ILE A 109 -12.97 18.44 -8.28
CA ILE A 109 -13.33 18.79 -6.91
C ILE A 109 -12.05 19.07 -6.15
N LYS A 110 -11.98 20.19 -5.44
CA LYS A 110 -10.85 20.57 -4.63
C LYS A 110 -11.17 20.38 -3.16
N VAL A 111 -10.33 19.62 -2.49
CA VAL A 111 -10.44 19.30 -1.07
C VAL A 111 -9.25 19.90 -0.36
N LYS A 112 -9.51 20.81 0.56
CA LYS A 112 -8.51 21.33 1.48
C LYS A 112 -8.33 20.33 2.60
N ILE A 113 -7.09 19.92 2.86
CA ILE A 113 -6.72 19.10 4.00
C ILE A 113 -6.40 20.03 5.17
N LEU A 114 -6.89 19.67 6.33
CA LEU A 114 -6.68 20.42 7.57
C LEU A 114 -5.73 19.63 8.43
N ASP A 115 -4.65 20.29 8.78
CA ASP A 115 -3.66 19.81 9.72
C ASP A 115 -4.20 19.97 11.16
N ASN A 116 -3.93 18.97 12.03
CA ASN A 116 -4.26 19.05 13.44
C ASN A 116 -3.16 18.38 14.27
N ASP A 117 -2.70 18.98 15.33
CA ASP A 117 -1.61 18.49 16.19
C ASP A 117 -1.99 17.27 17.06
N GLN A 118 -2.88 16.40 16.59
CA GLN A 118 -3.37 15.25 17.37
C GLN A 118 -3.30 13.96 16.55
N PHE A 119 -2.65 12.96 17.07
CA PHE A 119 -2.68 11.64 16.47
C PHE A 119 -4.12 11.08 16.42
N THR A 120 -4.70 11.01 15.24
CA THR A 120 -6.03 10.45 14.97
C THR A 120 -5.96 9.14 14.17
N GLY A 121 -4.79 8.82 13.65
CA GLY A 121 -4.56 7.75 12.69
C GLY A 121 -5.04 8.11 11.28
N ASP A 122 -4.57 7.37 10.30
CA ASP A 122 -4.94 7.60 8.90
C ASP A 122 -6.46 7.53 8.72
N VAL A 123 -7.04 8.57 8.11
CA VAL A 123 -8.48 8.65 7.87
C VAL A 123 -8.79 8.64 6.37
N LYS A 124 -10.01 8.23 6.01
CA LYS A 124 -10.46 8.10 4.63
C LYS A 124 -11.65 9.01 4.37
N LEU A 125 -11.53 9.82 3.31
CA LEU A 125 -12.60 10.58 2.73
C LEU A 125 -13.02 9.90 1.43
N VAL A 126 -14.23 9.38 1.37
CA VAL A 126 -14.80 8.76 0.18
C VAL A 126 -15.76 9.72 -0.50
N LEU A 127 -15.39 10.18 -1.69
CA LEU A 127 -16.23 11.03 -2.53
C LEU A 127 -17.07 10.16 -3.46
N THR A 128 -18.33 10.54 -3.66
CA THR A 128 -19.25 9.85 -4.58
C THR A 128 -20.14 10.86 -5.32
N PHE A 129 -20.71 10.46 -6.45
CA PHE A 129 -21.70 11.24 -7.15
C PHE A 129 -23.06 11.16 -6.43
N ASN A 130 -23.80 12.25 -6.36
CA ASN A 130 -25.12 12.28 -5.71
C ASN A 130 -26.25 12.85 -6.60
N ASN A 131 -25.93 13.60 -7.62
CA ASN A 131 -26.90 14.24 -8.47
C ASN A 131 -26.32 14.44 -9.87
N VAL A 132 -26.60 13.51 -10.77
CA VAL A 132 -26.15 13.56 -12.15
C VAL A 132 -27.29 14.07 -13.01
N ILE A 133 -27.13 15.26 -13.60
CA ILE A 133 -28.11 15.94 -14.44
C ILE A 133 -27.49 16.18 -15.81
N GLY A 134 -28.04 15.56 -16.86
CA GLY A 134 -27.58 15.65 -18.22
C GLY A 134 -27.93 14.40 -19.02
N LYS A 135 -27.50 14.34 -20.28
CA LYS A 135 -27.68 13.14 -21.13
C LYS A 135 -26.49 12.18 -21.00
N PHE A 136 -26.08 11.88 -19.78
CA PHE A 136 -25.00 10.96 -19.46
C PHE A 136 -25.29 10.21 -18.17
N SER A 137 -24.63 9.09 -17.95
CA SER A 137 -24.79 8.24 -16.78
C SER A 137 -23.52 8.25 -15.91
N GLU A 138 -23.59 7.65 -14.73
CA GLU A 138 -22.42 7.38 -13.92
C GLU A 138 -21.60 6.23 -14.54
N GLY A 139 -20.30 6.44 -14.65
CA GLY A 139 -19.36 5.39 -15.03
C GLY A 139 -19.04 4.45 -13.87
N LYS A 140 -18.27 3.41 -14.15
CA LYS A 140 -17.86 2.41 -13.14
C LYS A 140 -17.01 3.02 -12.01
N ASN A 141 -16.21 4.03 -12.33
CA ASN A 141 -15.37 4.72 -11.36
C ASN A 141 -16.14 5.94 -10.80
N ASN A 142 -17.21 5.67 -10.07
CA ASN A 142 -18.10 6.67 -9.49
C ASN A 142 -17.79 7.04 -8.04
N THR A 143 -16.70 6.51 -7.50
CA THR A 143 -16.16 6.84 -6.18
C THR A 143 -14.67 7.13 -6.25
N CYS A 144 -14.17 8.00 -5.37
CA CYS A 144 -12.76 8.26 -5.16
C CYS A 144 -12.46 8.32 -3.66
N THR A 145 -11.52 7.51 -3.20
CA THR A 145 -11.06 7.50 -1.81
C THR A 145 -9.81 8.36 -1.67
N ILE A 146 -9.86 9.38 -0.82
CA ILE A 146 -8.70 10.15 -0.40
C ILE A 146 -8.28 9.62 0.96
N THR A 147 -7.08 9.03 1.06
CA THR A 147 -6.48 8.67 2.34
C THR A 147 -5.67 9.87 2.83
N ILE A 148 -6.03 10.41 3.97
CA ILE A 148 -5.30 11.46 4.68
C ILE A 148 -4.42 10.74 5.68
N VAL A 149 -3.11 10.88 5.50
CA VAL A 149 -2.09 10.22 6.32
C VAL A 149 -1.75 11.12 7.48
N ASP A 150 -1.98 10.59 8.68
CA ASP A 150 -1.65 11.25 9.95
C ASP A 150 -0.13 11.27 10.13
N ASP A 151 0.44 12.42 10.38
CA ASP A 151 1.88 12.62 10.58
C ASP A 151 2.30 12.75 12.06
N GLU A 152 1.34 12.79 12.99
CA GLU A 152 1.59 12.82 14.44
C GLU A 152 1.76 11.43 15.06
N HIS A 153 2.07 10.41 14.25
CA HIS A 153 2.23 9.06 14.80
C HIS A 153 3.25 9.04 15.96
N PRO A 154 2.89 8.48 17.14
CA PRO A 154 3.74 8.53 18.35
C PRO A 154 5.13 7.94 18.17
N LEU A 155 5.30 7.07 17.14
CA LEU A 155 6.57 6.47 16.76
C LEU A 155 7.16 7.12 15.49
N GLY A 156 6.66 8.26 15.01
CA GLY A 156 7.13 8.94 13.81
C GLY A 156 8.64 9.16 13.81
N PHE A 157 9.21 9.51 14.97
CA PHE A 157 10.65 9.67 15.14
C PHE A 157 11.45 8.40 14.80
N LEU A 158 10.84 7.22 14.97
CA LEU A 158 11.46 5.91 14.78
C LEU A 158 11.31 5.37 13.35
N LEU A 159 10.30 5.85 12.58
CA LEU A 159 10.01 5.32 11.25
C LEU A 159 11.05 5.77 10.23
N GLY A 160 11.31 4.91 9.22
CA GLY A 160 12.21 5.23 8.11
C GLY A 160 13.26 4.17 7.84
N SER A 161 14.34 4.59 7.19
CA SER A 161 15.47 3.73 6.80
C SER A 161 16.63 3.90 7.76
N TYR A 162 17.34 2.80 7.99
CA TYR A 162 18.49 2.73 8.88
C TYR A 162 19.66 2.02 8.18
N ALA A 163 20.86 2.58 8.29
CA ALA A 163 22.07 1.87 7.94
C ALA A 163 22.41 0.89 9.08
N CYS A 164 22.38 -0.39 8.79
CA CYS A 164 22.74 -1.45 9.73
C CYS A 164 24.23 -1.79 9.62
N GLN A 165 24.91 -1.88 10.75
CA GLN A 165 26.25 -2.45 10.87
C GLN A 165 26.26 -3.50 11.97
N GLY A 166 26.75 -4.69 11.66
CA GLY A 166 26.86 -5.80 12.59
C GLY A 166 28.04 -6.71 12.24
N GLU A 167 28.41 -7.59 13.17
CA GLU A 167 29.41 -8.62 12.94
C GLU A 167 28.72 -9.96 12.69
N SER A 168 29.14 -10.67 11.62
CA SER A 168 28.66 -12.02 11.33
C SER A 168 29.42 -13.06 12.13
N ASN A 169 28.73 -14.04 12.72
CA ASN A 169 29.35 -15.21 13.33
C ASN A 169 30.12 -16.05 12.32
N PHE A 170 29.86 -15.89 11.02
CA PHE A 170 30.61 -16.55 9.95
C PHE A 170 31.80 -15.73 9.48
N GLY A 171 32.04 -14.59 10.10
CA GLY A 171 33.20 -13.70 9.87
C GLY A 171 32.86 -12.53 8.95
N GLY A 172 33.44 -11.38 9.26
CA GLY A 172 33.29 -10.13 8.53
C GLY A 172 32.17 -9.24 9.09
N THR A 173 32.16 -8.00 8.60
CA THR A 173 31.11 -7.00 8.92
C THR A 173 29.96 -7.16 7.93
N VAL A 174 28.74 -7.10 8.44
CA VAL A 174 27.53 -7.05 7.65
C VAL A 174 27.03 -5.61 7.62
N GLU A 175 26.80 -5.10 6.42
CA GLU A 175 26.22 -3.78 6.18
C GLU A 175 24.98 -3.92 5.29
N ASP A 176 23.85 -3.32 5.70
CA ASP A 176 22.62 -3.35 4.90
C ASP A 176 21.68 -2.21 5.34
N VAL A 177 20.53 -2.11 4.69
CA VAL A 177 19.50 -1.13 5.02
C VAL A 177 18.31 -1.84 5.66
N ILE A 178 17.99 -1.44 6.89
CA ILE A 178 16.80 -1.85 7.62
C ILE A 178 15.71 -0.80 7.37
N THR A 179 14.47 -1.23 7.25
CA THR A 179 13.33 -0.30 7.13
C THR A 179 12.37 -0.53 8.28
N ILE A 180 11.97 0.54 8.96
CA ILE A 180 10.96 0.50 10.03
C ILE A 180 9.71 1.25 9.55
N VAL A 181 8.56 0.58 9.60
CA VAL A 181 7.26 1.16 9.25
C VAL A 181 6.26 0.96 10.40
N LYS A 182 5.26 1.85 10.49
CA LYS A 182 4.20 1.76 11.51
C LYS A 182 3.28 0.56 11.25
N ASP A 183 2.65 0.05 12.30
CA ASP A 183 1.49 -0.83 12.17
C ASP A 183 0.23 0.01 11.93
N GLU A 184 -0.72 -0.50 11.15
CA GLU A 184 -1.96 0.22 10.83
C GLU A 184 -2.98 0.26 11.97
N LYS A 185 -2.82 -0.58 13.00
CA LYS A 185 -3.84 -0.82 14.04
C LYS A 185 -3.32 -0.62 15.46
N ASP A 186 -2.04 -0.89 15.69
CA ASP A 186 -1.41 -0.79 17.00
C ASP A 186 -0.29 0.25 16.97
N ILE A 187 -0.53 1.34 17.69
CA ILE A 187 0.37 2.50 17.75
C ILE A 187 1.74 2.22 18.39
N ASN A 188 1.87 1.11 19.11
CA ASN A 188 3.13 0.71 19.74
C ASN A 188 3.86 -0.38 18.94
N THR A 189 3.28 -0.87 17.87
CA THR A 189 3.86 -1.90 17.03
C THR A 189 4.53 -1.30 15.79
N VAL A 190 5.73 -1.78 15.49
CA VAL A 190 6.46 -1.46 14.26
C VAL A 190 6.74 -2.72 13.47
N TRP A 191 6.82 -2.59 12.15
CA TRP A 191 7.26 -3.64 11.24
C TRP A 191 8.67 -3.34 10.74
N ILE A 192 9.56 -4.30 10.89
CA ILE A 192 10.99 -4.18 10.58
C ILE A 192 11.29 -5.03 9.36
N GLY A 193 11.64 -4.39 8.27
CA GLY A 193 12.06 -5.02 7.03
C GLY A 193 13.57 -5.24 6.99
N ASN A 194 13.99 -6.38 6.45
CA ASN A 194 15.41 -6.76 6.29
C ASN A 194 16.20 -6.81 7.61
N MET A 195 15.54 -7.20 8.71
CA MET A 195 16.18 -7.24 10.04
C MET A 195 17.45 -8.10 10.08
N VAL A 196 17.46 -9.23 9.35
CA VAL A 196 18.66 -10.05 9.17
C VAL A 196 19.15 -9.87 7.74
N PRO A 197 20.25 -9.13 7.52
CA PRO A 197 20.78 -8.84 6.20
C PRO A 197 21.07 -10.09 5.36
N GLY A 198 20.79 -9.98 4.07
CA GLY A 198 21.06 -11.05 3.10
C GLY A 198 20.09 -12.24 3.13
N GLY A 199 19.10 -12.27 4.03
CA GLY A 199 18.24 -13.44 4.20
C GLY A 199 16.75 -13.17 4.37
N THR A 200 16.32 -11.91 4.56
CA THR A 200 14.93 -11.61 4.91
C THR A 200 14.10 -11.11 3.74
N SER A 201 13.05 -11.83 3.41
CA SER A 201 12.03 -11.39 2.45
C SER A 201 10.74 -10.91 3.12
N LYS A 202 10.60 -11.08 4.44
CA LYS A 202 9.40 -10.72 5.22
C LYS A 202 9.74 -9.74 6.32
N TYR A 203 8.77 -8.89 6.63
CA TYR A 203 8.82 -8.04 7.80
C TYR A 203 8.59 -8.85 9.07
N VAL A 204 9.27 -8.46 10.15
CA VAL A 204 9.01 -8.91 11.51
C VAL A 204 8.43 -7.75 12.32
N TYR A 205 7.56 -8.04 13.27
CA TYR A 205 7.04 -7.00 14.14
C TYR A 205 7.88 -6.89 15.42
N GLY A 206 7.94 -5.67 15.94
CA GLY A 206 8.47 -5.37 17.26
C GLY A 206 7.51 -4.47 18.02
N ILE A 207 7.50 -4.58 19.35
CA ILE A 207 6.64 -3.80 20.23
C ILE A 207 7.52 -2.79 20.97
N VAL A 208 7.24 -1.50 20.77
CA VAL A 208 7.93 -0.39 21.41
C VAL A 208 7.33 -0.19 22.81
N ASN A 209 8.17 -0.05 23.83
CA ASN A 209 7.73 0.19 25.19
C ASN A 209 7.15 1.63 25.37
N GLU A 210 6.42 1.86 26.45
CA GLU A 210 5.77 3.16 26.75
C GLU A 210 6.78 4.33 26.78
N ASP A 211 7.98 4.08 27.32
CA ASP A 211 9.05 5.09 27.41
C ASP A 211 9.77 5.33 26.09
N LYS A 212 9.46 4.58 25.04
CA LYS A 212 10.06 4.67 23.69
C LYS A 212 11.59 4.50 23.68
N THR A 213 12.09 3.66 24.58
CA THR A 213 13.52 3.37 24.75
C THR A 213 13.91 1.98 24.28
N GLU A 214 12.93 1.08 24.09
CA GLU A 214 13.17 -0.29 23.70
C GLU A 214 12.13 -0.80 22.69
N ILE A 215 12.58 -1.69 21.79
CA ILE A 215 11.73 -2.50 20.93
C ILE A 215 11.92 -3.96 21.34
N LYS A 216 10.85 -4.63 21.74
CA LYS A 216 10.83 -6.08 21.99
C LYS A 216 10.40 -6.80 20.71
N ILE A 217 11.30 -7.59 20.12
CA ILE A 217 11.09 -8.28 18.85
C ILE A 217 10.96 -9.77 19.14
N PRO A 218 9.75 -10.34 19.10
CA PRO A 218 9.53 -11.75 19.42
C PRO A 218 10.32 -12.67 18.49
N VAL A 219 10.97 -13.68 19.08
CA VAL A 219 11.59 -14.78 18.30
C VAL A 219 10.53 -15.73 17.73
N GLY A 220 10.91 -16.56 16.77
CA GLY A 220 10.02 -17.51 16.11
C GLY A 220 9.20 -16.93 14.96
N GLN A 221 9.36 -15.65 14.64
CA GLN A 221 8.72 -15.05 13.47
C GLN A 221 9.34 -15.60 12.18
N THR A 222 8.50 -15.93 11.20
CA THR A 222 8.98 -16.36 9.87
C THR A 222 9.52 -15.16 9.11
N ILE A 223 10.82 -15.15 8.83
CA ILE A 223 11.50 -14.06 8.11
C ILE A 223 11.72 -14.36 6.63
N ALA A 224 11.78 -15.64 6.25
CA ALA A 224 11.88 -16.06 4.86
C ALA A 224 11.29 -17.45 4.66
N THR A 225 11.07 -17.82 3.39
CA THR A 225 10.72 -19.18 2.97
C THR A 225 11.33 -19.47 1.61
N SER A 226 11.76 -20.71 1.40
CA SER A 226 12.22 -21.17 0.09
C SER A 226 11.76 -22.61 -0.15
N SER A 227 11.92 -23.09 -1.39
CA SER A 227 11.63 -24.50 -1.70
C SER A 227 12.55 -25.48 -0.97
N SER A 228 13.77 -25.04 -0.66
CA SER A 228 14.78 -25.86 0.04
C SER A 228 14.65 -25.74 1.56
N TYR A 229 14.17 -24.59 2.04
CA TYR A 229 14.06 -24.27 3.47
C TYR A 229 12.65 -23.74 3.75
N PRO A 230 11.70 -24.62 4.09
CA PRO A 230 10.29 -24.23 4.24
C PRO A 230 10.05 -23.34 5.47
N SER A 231 10.95 -23.36 6.44
CA SER A 231 10.87 -22.51 7.63
C SER A 231 12.22 -21.88 7.95
N ILE A 232 12.25 -20.54 7.86
CA ILE A 232 13.40 -19.73 8.28
C ILE A 232 12.85 -18.73 9.30
N LEU A 233 13.27 -18.89 10.55
CA LEU A 233 12.74 -18.16 11.68
C LEU A 233 13.76 -17.16 12.23
N LEU A 234 13.27 -16.04 12.74
CA LEU A 234 14.06 -15.15 13.57
C LEU A 234 14.31 -15.83 14.92
N HIS A 235 15.57 -15.99 15.29
CA HIS A 235 15.98 -16.56 16.56
C HIS A 235 17.17 -15.81 17.13
N GLY A 236 17.54 -16.06 18.38
CA GLY A 236 18.63 -15.32 19.00
C GLY A 236 19.07 -15.84 20.37
N PHE A 237 20.06 -15.13 20.93
CA PHE A 237 20.68 -15.41 22.21
C PHE A 237 20.77 -14.11 23.02
N ALA A 238 20.31 -14.12 24.24
CA ALA A 238 20.18 -12.95 25.09
C ALA A 238 21.52 -12.51 25.71
N TYR A 239 21.88 -11.25 25.50
CA TYR A 239 23.02 -10.62 26.20
C TYR A 239 22.70 -10.47 27.71
N PRO A 240 23.69 -10.60 28.66
CA PRO A 240 25.13 -10.81 28.40
C PRO A 240 25.57 -12.28 28.45
N GLU A 241 24.75 -13.19 28.92
CA GLU A 241 25.11 -14.61 29.07
C GLU A 241 25.05 -15.37 27.74
N TYR A 242 24.32 -14.82 26.75
CA TYR A 242 24.05 -15.42 25.44
C TYR A 242 23.35 -16.78 25.53
N ASP A 243 22.45 -16.89 26.51
CA ASP A 243 21.52 -18.00 26.57
C ASP A 243 20.51 -17.91 25.41
N GLU A 244 20.10 -19.05 24.89
CA GLU A 244 19.12 -19.13 23.82
C GLU A 244 17.80 -18.48 24.26
N ILE A 245 17.25 -17.62 23.39
CA ILE A 245 15.94 -17.01 23.64
C ILE A 245 14.86 -18.02 23.30
N GLU A 246 14.21 -18.57 24.30
CA GLU A 246 13.12 -19.55 24.15
C GLU A 246 11.91 -18.97 23.39
N THR A 247 11.10 -19.85 22.81
CA THR A 247 9.83 -19.48 22.16
C THR A 247 8.94 -18.64 23.07
N GLY A 248 8.56 -17.45 22.60
CA GLY A 248 7.81 -16.45 23.39
C GLY A 248 8.70 -15.41 24.05
N GLY A 249 10.03 -15.56 24.00
CA GLY A 249 10.98 -14.51 24.36
C GLY A 249 11.21 -13.52 23.24
N ASN A 250 12.04 -12.50 23.52
CA ASN A 250 12.25 -11.38 22.62
C ASN A 250 13.73 -11.04 22.49
N ILE A 251 14.13 -10.68 21.29
CA ILE A 251 15.34 -9.90 21.05
C ILE A 251 15.06 -8.47 21.54
N THR A 252 16.00 -7.87 22.24
CA THR A 252 15.88 -6.51 22.75
C THR A 252 16.70 -5.53 21.91
N ALA A 253 16.03 -4.55 21.32
CA ALA A 253 16.65 -3.46 20.61
C ALA A 253 16.49 -2.17 21.42
N HIS A 254 17.59 -1.53 21.80
CA HIS A 254 17.57 -0.28 22.56
C HIS A 254 17.56 0.92 21.60
N ILE A 255 16.64 1.85 21.82
CA ILE A 255 16.53 3.11 21.09
C ILE A 255 17.39 4.14 21.83
N VAL A 256 18.36 4.71 21.12
CA VAL A 256 19.28 5.71 21.66
C VAL A 256 19.21 6.95 20.77
N GLU A 257 19.03 8.11 21.39
CA GLU A 257 19.16 9.40 20.72
C GLU A 257 20.41 10.12 21.22
N GLU A 258 21.30 10.48 20.29
CA GLU A 258 22.53 11.21 20.58
C GLU A 258 22.72 12.29 19.53
N ASP A 259 22.86 13.55 19.96
CA ASP A 259 23.01 14.74 19.11
C ASP A 259 21.94 14.88 17.99
N GLY A 260 20.68 14.44 18.28
CA GLY A 260 19.58 14.48 17.34
C GLY A 260 19.60 13.34 16.30
N GLN A 261 20.52 12.40 16.44
CA GLN A 261 20.61 11.19 15.63
C GLN A 261 19.99 10.01 16.39
N ILE A 262 19.14 9.24 15.73
CA ILE A 262 18.53 8.02 16.29
C ILE A 262 19.38 6.82 15.92
N TYR A 263 19.69 6.02 16.94
CA TYR A 263 20.34 4.72 16.83
C TYR A 263 19.46 3.64 17.44
N ILE A 264 19.52 2.45 16.86
CA ILE A 264 18.97 1.23 17.45
C ILE A 264 20.11 0.28 17.69
N VAL A 265 20.33 -0.07 18.95
CA VAL A 265 21.44 -0.91 19.38
C VAL A 265 20.90 -2.26 19.85
N ILE A 266 21.34 -3.32 19.22
CA ILE A 266 21.01 -4.70 19.59
C ILE A 266 22.30 -5.38 20.07
N GLN A 267 22.32 -5.74 21.34
CA GLN A 267 23.44 -6.47 21.95
C GLN A 267 23.22 -8.00 21.93
N ASP A 268 21.94 -8.41 21.86
CA ASP A 268 21.58 -9.82 21.65
C ASP A 268 22.15 -10.33 20.33
N PHE A 269 22.56 -11.60 20.30
CA PHE A 269 22.83 -12.25 19.01
C PHE A 269 21.52 -12.64 18.37
N TYR A 270 21.39 -12.46 17.08
CA TYR A 270 20.15 -12.77 16.36
C TYR A 270 20.40 -13.11 14.90
N GLY A 271 19.51 -13.91 14.33
CA GLY A 271 19.72 -14.31 12.94
C GLY A 271 18.61 -15.18 12.34
N SER A 272 18.95 -15.75 11.18
CA SER A 272 18.09 -16.60 10.36
C SER A 272 18.34 -18.08 10.70
N HIS A 273 17.52 -18.66 11.55
CA HIS A 273 17.56 -20.08 11.95
C HIS A 273 16.66 -20.91 11.04
N VAL A 274 17.19 -22.01 10.53
CA VAL A 274 16.58 -22.82 9.46
C VAL A 274 16.09 -24.15 9.99
N PHE A 275 14.86 -24.51 9.62
CA PHE A 275 14.24 -25.77 9.95
C PHE A 275 13.75 -26.48 8.69
N ASP A 276 13.76 -27.81 8.72
CA ASP A 276 13.17 -28.62 7.67
C ASP A 276 11.64 -28.75 7.82
N ALA A 277 11.00 -29.45 6.89
CA ALA A 277 9.54 -29.67 6.89
C ALA A 277 9.03 -30.49 8.10
N SER A 278 9.93 -31.21 8.80
CA SER A 278 9.60 -31.96 10.02
C SER A 278 9.78 -31.12 11.30
N GLY A 279 10.34 -29.92 11.17
CA GLY A 279 10.72 -29.05 12.29
C GLY A 279 12.09 -29.37 12.86
N ALA A 280 12.91 -30.19 12.19
CA ALA A 280 14.28 -30.44 12.63
C ALA A 280 15.18 -29.25 12.23
N GLU A 281 16.08 -28.89 13.16
CA GLU A 281 17.04 -27.82 12.96
C GLU A 281 18.06 -28.21 11.86
N LEU A 282 18.30 -27.25 10.94
CA LEU A 282 19.31 -27.37 9.88
C LEU A 282 20.52 -26.44 10.07
N GLY A 283 20.42 -25.47 10.99
CA GLY A 283 21.46 -24.48 11.29
C GLY A 283 21.09 -23.05 10.90
N TRP A 284 22.06 -22.21 10.70
CA TRP A 284 21.91 -20.77 10.50
C TRP A 284 22.34 -20.35 9.10
N ILE A 285 21.58 -19.45 8.47
CA ILE A 285 21.97 -18.76 7.23
C ILE A 285 22.87 -17.56 7.61
N GLU A 286 22.44 -16.77 8.57
CA GLU A 286 23.18 -15.65 9.14
C GLU A 286 22.89 -15.56 10.64
N LEU A 287 23.92 -15.24 11.41
CA LEU A 287 23.83 -14.94 12.84
C LEU A 287 24.69 -13.72 13.13
N LEU A 288 24.07 -12.61 13.48
CA LEU A 288 24.71 -11.38 13.88
C LEU A 288 25.10 -11.41 15.36
N LEU A 289 26.32 -11.02 15.66
CA LEU A 289 26.87 -10.89 17.02
C LEU A 289 26.56 -9.49 17.59
N GLY A 290 25.27 -9.08 17.51
CA GLY A 290 24.83 -7.74 17.77
C GLY A 290 24.87 -6.84 16.53
N SER A 291 24.24 -5.67 16.63
CA SER A 291 24.27 -4.67 15.55
C SER A 291 23.93 -3.26 16.06
N VAL A 292 24.29 -2.28 15.24
CA VAL A 292 23.86 -0.88 15.40
C VAL A 292 23.21 -0.44 14.11
N TRP A 293 22.01 0.13 14.22
CA TRP A 293 21.25 0.70 13.11
C TRP A 293 21.24 2.22 13.27
N THR A 294 21.72 2.94 12.29
CA THR A 294 21.78 4.42 12.29
C THR A 294 20.70 4.95 11.35
N LYS A 295 19.78 5.76 11.86
CA LYS A 295 18.70 6.38 11.07
C LYS A 295 19.30 7.25 9.97
N GLN A 296 18.77 7.13 8.73
CA GLN A 296 19.22 7.86 7.55
C GLN A 296 18.37 9.13 7.29
#